data_0d7f941047e4fab53428d76513612fa5
#
_entry.id   0d7f941047e4fab53428d76513612fa5
#
_cell.length_a   1.000
_cell.length_b   1.000
_cell.length_c   1.000
_cell.angle_alpha   90.00
_cell.angle_beta   90.00
_cell.angle_gamma   90.00
#
_symmetry.space_group_name_H-M   'P 1'
#
loop_
_entity.id
_entity.type
_entity.pdbx_description
1 polymer ?
#
loop_
_entity_poly.entity_id
_entity_poly.type
_entity_poly.pdbx_seq_one_letter_code
_entity_poly.pdbx_strand_id
1 'polypeptide(L)'
;MRGARVQDTTGQVSAPRASDRRWVDPVVQPAYRPRLAPLPEHPEVLVIGAGAAGIGAARTLAARGVSVAVLEARDRVGGRALTVSLRGHALDLGAHWLHAGPINPLVALGRARGERLRRAAQESHVWVGGRPGRADDVRANGRAFDRADRAMTRGAARPGPDRPASSALPPGLGAWGERVAQVHGLVSGRPLAEVSLHDFPSLEYGDNYFLADGYGSYIARLADGLPVALATPVTRIDWSGGRVRATGADGTVYAARAVIVTVPMMVLRDGPAFTPPLPNAVRAAIDGFTTGIYEHAVLHWPSSPFRGRDRLAAIHGGRRAPPGLLTRIDDTPFHYYELDLHEAAAIDAAGSGADGVRRHVRAVLTEHFGRARLRDLTIPAMSAWRHDRWSRGSWAVVPPGHAPARKALRASVADTVWFAGEALSREQWGTVGGAYEEGVRAAEAVSAIVPDGAGERIRAGTG
;
A
#
# COMPACT_ATOMS: atom_id res chain seq x y z
N MET A 1 -38.10 -3.08 -6.33
CA MET A 1 -38.21 -1.60 -6.26
C MET A 1 -36.86 -1.03 -6.63
N ARG A 2 -36.79 -0.27 -7.73
CA ARG A 2 -35.54 0.25 -8.28
C ARG A 2 -35.21 1.56 -7.57
N GLY A 3 -34.08 1.63 -6.83
CA GLY A 3 -33.55 2.84 -6.26
C GLY A 3 -32.79 3.65 -7.32
N ALA A 4 -33.27 4.83 -7.64
CA ALA A 4 -32.67 5.76 -8.59
C ALA A 4 -31.32 6.28 -8.05
N ARG A 5 -30.27 6.21 -8.87
CA ARG A 5 -29.01 6.94 -8.65
C ARG A 5 -29.26 8.42 -8.97
N VAL A 6 -29.08 9.27 -7.98
CA VAL A 6 -28.95 10.71 -8.20
C VAL A 6 -27.53 10.99 -8.62
N GLN A 7 -27.30 11.34 -9.88
CA GLN A 7 -26.05 11.92 -10.36
C GLN A 7 -26.05 13.41 -9.98
N ASP A 8 -25.10 13.79 -9.13
CA ASP A 8 -24.78 15.20 -8.91
C ASP A 8 -23.83 15.67 -10.01
N THR A 9 -24.29 16.61 -10.84
CA THR A 9 -23.63 17.08 -12.07
C THR A 9 -22.72 18.28 -11.83
N THR A 10 -22.44 18.66 -10.58
CA THR A 10 -21.52 19.76 -10.27
C THR A 10 -20.19 19.20 -9.79
N GLY A 11 -19.14 19.33 -10.61
CA GLY A 11 -17.76 18.90 -10.31
C GLY A 11 -17.08 19.65 -9.16
N GLN A 12 -17.81 20.01 -8.12
CA GLN A 12 -17.25 20.57 -6.90
C GLN A 12 -16.68 19.44 -6.03
N VAL A 13 -15.38 19.51 -5.77
CA VAL A 13 -14.69 18.72 -4.75
C VAL A 13 -15.33 19.08 -3.40
N SER A 14 -16.34 18.33 -2.99
CA SER A 14 -17.02 18.57 -1.72
C SER A 14 -16.04 18.44 -0.55
N ALA A 15 -16.14 19.37 0.41
CA ALA A 15 -15.44 19.28 1.68
C ALA A 15 -15.69 17.91 2.32
N PRO A 16 -14.73 17.36 3.10
CA PRO A 16 -14.87 16.04 3.71
C PRO A 16 -16.16 15.99 4.52
N ARG A 17 -16.98 14.96 4.29
CA ARG A 17 -18.25 14.77 5.01
C ARG A 17 -17.95 14.64 6.52
N ALA A 18 -18.88 15.05 7.37
CA ALA A 18 -18.73 14.91 8.83
C ALA A 18 -18.45 13.47 9.29
N SER A 19 -18.84 12.44 8.48
CA SER A 19 -18.50 11.04 8.65
C SER A 19 -16.99 10.78 8.52
N ASP A 20 -16.29 11.51 7.64
CA ASP A 20 -14.88 11.31 7.35
C ASP A 20 -14.00 11.81 8.50
N ARG A 21 -14.47 12.80 9.25
CA ARG A 21 -13.77 13.36 10.43
C ARG A 21 -13.71 12.40 11.63
N ARG A 22 -14.54 11.35 11.66
CA ARG A 22 -14.57 10.39 12.78
C ARG A 22 -13.42 9.39 12.78
N TRP A 23 -12.72 9.26 11.64
CA TRP A 23 -11.64 8.29 11.45
C TRP A 23 -10.25 8.92 11.48
N VAL A 24 -10.15 10.22 11.29
CA VAL A 24 -8.87 10.94 11.34
C VAL A 24 -8.62 11.35 12.79
N ASP A 25 -7.67 10.71 13.46
CA ASP A 25 -7.09 11.24 14.69
C ASP A 25 -6.48 12.62 14.39
N PRO A 26 -6.60 13.61 15.27
CA PRO A 26 -6.17 14.96 14.94
C PRO A 26 -4.70 15.00 14.59
N VAL A 27 -4.45 15.43 13.34
CA VAL A 27 -3.17 15.94 12.81
C VAL A 27 -1.96 15.07 13.12
N VAL A 28 -1.93 13.88 12.56
CA VAL A 28 -0.70 13.10 12.52
C VAL A 28 0.18 13.69 11.40
N GLN A 29 1.18 14.47 11.77
CA GLN A 29 2.13 15.04 10.81
C GLN A 29 3.16 13.98 10.39
N PRO A 30 3.57 13.96 9.10
CA PRO A 30 4.65 13.10 8.65
C PRO A 30 5.95 13.44 9.41
N ALA A 31 6.68 12.42 9.81
CA ALA A 31 7.94 12.59 10.54
C ALA A 31 9.05 13.24 9.70
N TYR A 32 8.94 13.17 8.37
CA TYR A 32 9.84 13.83 7.43
C TYR A 32 9.07 14.54 6.32
N ARG A 33 9.47 15.78 6.01
CA ARG A 33 8.97 16.55 4.86
C ARG A 33 10.12 16.83 3.91
N PRO A 34 10.07 16.41 2.65
CA PRO A 34 11.13 16.62 1.68
C PRO A 34 11.23 18.10 1.25
N ARG A 35 12.42 18.49 0.83
CA ARG A 35 12.65 19.75 0.12
C ARG A 35 12.34 19.54 -1.35
N LEU A 36 11.20 20.04 -1.81
CA LEU A 36 10.73 19.88 -3.18
C LEU A 36 11.24 21.03 -4.06
N ALA A 37 11.56 20.71 -5.31
CA ALA A 37 11.89 21.72 -6.31
C ALA A 37 10.59 22.32 -6.92
N PRO A 38 10.65 23.55 -7.48
CA PRO A 38 9.54 24.09 -8.26
C PRO A 38 9.31 23.26 -9.52
N LEU A 39 8.07 23.28 -10.01
CA LEU A 39 7.75 22.62 -11.28
C LEU A 39 8.46 23.32 -12.43
N PRO A 40 8.96 22.58 -13.44
CA PRO A 40 9.44 23.17 -14.69
C PRO A 40 8.25 23.77 -15.45
N GLU A 41 8.51 24.87 -16.18
CA GLU A 41 7.48 25.54 -16.98
C GLU A 41 6.95 24.64 -18.09
N HIS A 42 7.82 23.86 -18.72
CA HIS A 42 7.51 22.98 -19.84
C HIS A 42 8.01 21.56 -19.54
N PRO A 43 7.29 20.77 -18.73
CA PRO A 43 7.66 19.38 -18.49
C PRO A 43 7.46 18.54 -19.75
N GLU A 44 8.35 17.58 -19.98
CA GLU A 44 8.18 16.56 -21.02
C GLU A 44 7.25 15.45 -20.57
N VAL A 45 7.27 15.13 -19.27
CA VAL A 45 6.44 14.06 -18.68
C VAL A 45 5.73 14.57 -17.43
N LEU A 46 4.42 14.30 -17.35
CA LEU A 46 3.66 14.46 -16.11
C LEU A 46 3.62 13.12 -15.36
N VAL A 47 3.75 13.17 -14.04
CA VAL A 47 3.53 12.02 -13.15
C VAL A 47 2.39 12.37 -12.20
N ILE A 48 1.33 11.57 -12.20
CA ILE A 48 0.16 11.79 -11.35
C ILE A 48 0.27 10.90 -10.12
N GLY A 49 0.53 11.52 -8.98
CA GLY A 49 0.78 10.89 -7.68
C GLY A 49 2.25 10.88 -7.27
N ALA A 50 2.56 11.26 -6.02
CA ALA A 50 3.88 11.22 -5.41
C ALA A 50 4.01 10.11 -4.35
N GLY A 51 3.40 8.94 -4.61
CA GLY A 51 3.68 7.70 -3.92
C GLY A 51 5.01 7.09 -4.38
N ALA A 52 5.36 5.90 -3.90
CA ALA A 52 6.61 5.23 -4.27
C ALA A 52 6.78 5.07 -5.79
N ALA A 53 5.71 4.75 -6.52
CA ALA A 53 5.74 4.64 -7.98
C ALA A 53 6.04 5.97 -8.66
N GLY A 54 5.35 7.04 -8.26
CA GLY A 54 5.59 8.37 -8.82
C GLY A 54 6.99 8.91 -8.51
N ILE A 55 7.48 8.68 -7.29
CA ILE A 55 8.85 9.03 -6.88
C ILE A 55 9.87 8.21 -7.70
N GLY A 56 9.65 6.90 -7.85
CA GLY A 56 10.50 6.05 -8.70
C GLY A 56 10.55 6.53 -10.14
N ALA A 57 9.39 6.86 -10.71
CA ALA A 57 9.29 7.39 -12.06
C ALA A 57 10.01 8.75 -12.19
N ALA A 58 9.73 9.71 -11.32
CA ALA A 58 10.31 11.04 -11.39
C ALA A 58 11.84 11.02 -11.22
N ARG A 59 12.36 10.21 -10.30
CA ARG A 59 13.81 10.01 -10.11
C ARG A 59 14.47 9.44 -11.36
N THR A 60 13.84 8.44 -11.98
CA THR A 60 14.38 7.82 -13.19
C THR A 60 14.37 8.77 -14.38
N LEU A 61 13.30 9.52 -14.58
CA LEU A 61 13.20 10.55 -15.62
C LEU A 61 14.25 11.64 -15.41
N ALA A 62 14.37 12.17 -14.20
CA ALA A 62 15.37 13.20 -13.87
C ALA A 62 16.81 12.70 -14.09
N ALA A 63 17.11 11.46 -13.69
CA ALA A 63 18.43 10.85 -13.92
C ALA A 63 18.78 10.66 -15.40
N ARG A 64 17.75 10.61 -16.27
CA ARG A 64 17.88 10.53 -17.74
C ARG A 64 17.80 11.89 -18.44
N GLY A 65 17.77 12.99 -17.68
CA GLY A 65 17.69 14.35 -18.23
C GLY A 65 16.31 14.74 -18.78
N VAL A 66 15.27 13.92 -18.56
CA VAL A 66 13.90 14.20 -19.00
C VAL A 66 13.21 15.12 -18.00
N SER A 67 12.71 16.28 -18.49
CA SER A 67 11.98 17.24 -17.66
C SER A 67 10.65 16.65 -17.18
N VAL A 68 10.44 16.60 -15.87
CA VAL A 68 9.28 15.97 -15.23
C VAL A 68 8.59 16.92 -14.28
N ALA A 69 7.26 16.85 -14.18
CA ALA A 69 6.47 17.47 -13.13
C ALA A 69 5.58 16.40 -12.46
N VAL A 70 5.58 16.39 -11.12
CA VAL A 70 4.78 15.48 -10.33
C VAL A 70 3.63 16.22 -9.68
N LEU A 71 2.39 15.73 -9.86
CA LEU A 71 1.18 16.31 -9.29
C LEU A 71 0.63 15.36 -8.22
N GLU A 72 0.63 15.80 -6.95
CA GLU A 72 0.18 15.01 -5.81
C GLU A 72 -1.07 15.62 -5.19
N ALA A 73 -2.08 14.80 -4.99
CA ALA A 73 -3.37 15.23 -4.46
C ALA A 73 -3.35 15.58 -2.96
N ARG A 74 -2.41 15.00 -2.20
CA ARG A 74 -2.23 15.27 -0.77
C ARG A 74 -1.28 16.46 -0.55
N ASP A 75 -1.26 16.95 0.67
CA ASP A 75 -0.28 17.92 1.19
C ASP A 75 1.08 17.30 1.56
N ARG A 76 1.31 16.03 1.18
CA ARG A 76 2.52 15.25 1.45
C ARG A 76 2.81 14.23 0.36
N VAL A 77 4.06 13.83 0.24
CA VAL A 77 4.49 12.70 -0.57
C VAL A 77 4.37 11.36 0.17
N GLY A 78 4.73 10.26 -0.47
CA GLY A 78 4.83 8.92 0.09
C GLY A 78 3.58 8.06 -0.09
N GLY A 79 2.42 8.67 -0.38
CA GLY A 79 1.17 7.92 -0.57
C GLY A 79 0.78 7.10 0.66
N ARG A 80 0.70 5.76 0.52
CA ARG A 80 0.38 4.79 1.58
C ARG A 80 1.60 4.40 2.46
N ALA A 81 2.78 4.93 2.20
CA ALA A 81 3.92 4.89 3.10
C ALA A 81 3.94 6.20 3.91
N LEU A 82 3.68 6.11 5.20
CA LEU A 82 3.57 7.26 6.11
C LEU A 82 4.19 6.93 7.46
N THR A 83 5.28 7.58 7.79
CA THR A 83 5.87 7.57 9.13
C THR A 83 5.45 8.82 9.90
N VAL A 84 5.15 8.64 11.17
CA VAL A 84 4.79 9.70 12.11
C VAL A 84 5.70 9.67 13.32
N SER A 85 5.84 10.79 14.00
CA SER A 85 6.57 10.84 15.27
C SER A 85 5.58 10.77 16.44
N LEU A 86 5.70 9.71 17.25
CA LEU A 86 4.90 9.54 18.46
C LEU A 86 5.85 9.36 19.65
N ARG A 87 5.78 10.27 20.61
CA ARG A 87 6.65 10.27 21.81
C ARG A 87 8.14 10.14 21.48
N GLY A 88 8.59 10.80 20.41
CA GLY A 88 9.99 10.78 19.96
C GLY A 88 10.41 9.54 19.15
N HIS A 89 9.47 8.61 18.85
CA HIS A 89 9.73 7.42 18.03
C HIS A 89 9.13 7.55 16.64
N ALA A 90 9.85 7.08 15.62
CA ALA A 90 9.35 6.97 14.25
C ALA A 90 8.48 5.71 14.13
N LEU A 91 7.20 5.89 13.82
CA LEU A 91 6.24 4.81 13.68
C LEU A 91 5.50 4.91 12.34
N ASP A 92 5.41 3.82 11.63
CA ASP A 92 4.71 3.77 10.36
C ASP A 92 3.20 3.56 10.56
N LEU A 93 2.38 4.43 9.99
CA LEU A 93 0.92 4.28 9.93
C LEU A 93 0.45 3.64 8.61
N GLY A 94 1.36 3.33 7.72
CA GLY A 94 1.14 2.65 6.46
C GLY A 94 2.08 1.45 6.33
N ALA A 95 2.68 1.30 5.16
CA ALA A 95 3.68 0.27 4.93
C ALA A 95 4.84 0.41 5.92
N HIS A 96 5.21 -0.71 6.54
CA HIS A 96 6.29 -0.78 7.52
C HIS A 96 7.28 -1.93 7.25
N TRP A 97 6.93 -2.87 6.34
CA TRP A 97 7.79 -3.96 5.93
C TRP A 97 8.44 -3.68 4.57
N LEU A 98 9.76 -3.81 4.46
CA LEU A 98 10.44 -4.01 3.18
C LEU A 98 10.46 -5.51 2.90
N HIS A 99 9.45 -6.00 2.22
CA HIS A 99 9.33 -7.40 1.83
C HIS A 99 10.32 -7.79 0.75
N ALA A 100 10.55 -9.10 0.58
CA ALA A 100 11.31 -9.68 -0.51
C ALA A 100 12.70 -9.05 -0.70
N GLY A 101 13.45 -8.92 0.37
CA GLY A 101 14.74 -8.20 0.41
C GLY A 101 15.71 -8.47 -0.74
N PRO A 102 15.88 -9.71 -1.22
CA PRO A 102 16.77 -10.02 -2.34
C PRO A 102 16.39 -9.34 -3.66
N ILE A 103 15.10 -9.14 -3.92
CA ILE A 103 14.59 -8.56 -5.18
C ILE A 103 14.01 -7.15 -4.99
N ASN A 104 13.86 -6.67 -3.76
CA ASN A 104 13.29 -5.37 -3.48
C ASN A 104 14.30 -4.25 -3.77
N PRO A 105 14.07 -3.39 -4.80
CA PRO A 105 15.02 -2.35 -5.18
C PRO A 105 15.25 -1.34 -4.06
N LEU A 106 14.30 -1.14 -3.17
CA LEU A 106 14.43 -0.20 -2.05
C LEU A 106 15.36 -0.71 -0.95
N VAL A 107 15.59 -2.03 -0.85
CA VAL A 107 16.59 -2.58 0.07
C VAL A 107 18.01 -2.27 -0.43
N ALA A 108 18.29 -2.50 -1.71
CA ALA A 108 19.57 -2.18 -2.32
C ALA A 108 19.84 -0.66 -2.30
N LEU A 109 18.86 0.13 -2.69
CA LEU A 109 18.93 1.60 -2.67
C LEU A 109 19.12 2.15 -1.25
N GLY A 110 18.41 1.60 -0.27
CA GLY A 110 18.54 2.00 1.13
C GLY A 110 19.94 1.75 1.66
N ARG A 111 20.51 0.58 1.39
CA ARG A 111 21.92 0.27 1.74
C ARG A 111 22.90 1.26 1.11
N ALA A 112 22.74 1.55 -0.18
CA ALA A 112 23.61 2.50 -0.90
C ALA A 112 23.49 3.92 -0.34
N ARG A 113 22.37 4.29 0.25
CA ARG A 113 22.12 5.60 0.87
C ARG A 113 22.47 5.67 2.36
N GLY A 114 22.91 4.57 2.96
CA GLY A 114 23.22 4.49 4.39
C GLY A 114 21.99 4.44 5.30
N GLU A 115 20.83 4.04 4.78
CA GLU A 115 19.64 3.85 5.61
C GLU A 115 19.84 2.73 6.62
N ARG A 116 19.33 2.90 7.83
CA ARG A 116 19.47 1.92 8.91
C ARG A 116 18.43 0.79 8.78
N LEU A 117 18.75 -0.20 7.94
CA LEU A 117 17.92 -1.38 7.74
C LEU A 117 18.12 -2.40 8.87
N ARG A 118 17.02 -2.87 9.43
CA ARG A 118 17.00 -3.96 10.42
C ARG A 118 16.34 -5.18 9.79
N ARG A 119 17.01 -6.32 9.78
CA ARG A 119 16.40 -7.58 9.34
C ARG A 119 15.28 -7.96 10.30
N ALA A 120 14.13 -8.34 9.77
CA ALA A 120 13.02 -8.82 10.56
C ALA A 120 13.37 -10.13 11.28
N ALA A 121 12.85 -10.29 12.49
CA ALA A 121 13.06 -11.52 13.25
C ALA A 121 12.34 -12.69 12.54
N GLN A 122 13.03 -13.81 12.43
CA GLN A 122 12.47 -15.04 11.85
C GLN A 122 11.56 -15.78 12.86
N GLU A 123 11.78 -15.53 14.14
CA GLU A 123 11.03 -16.17 15.21
C GLU A 123 9.80 -15.34 15.58
N SER A 124 8.67 -16.01 15.75
CA SER A 124 7.42 -15.42 16.25
C SER A 124 7.17 -15.84 17.70
N HIS A 125 6.51 -14.97 18.46
CA HIS A 125 5.91 -15.38 19.71
C HIS A 125 4.68 -16.24 19.41
N VAL A 126 4.58 -17.40 20.04
CA VAL A 126 3.36 -18.21 20.03
C VAL A 126 2.66 -18.08 21.38
N TRP A 127 1.37 -17.77 21.37
CA TRP A 127 0.56 -17.55 22.55
C TRP A 127 -0.73 -18.39 22.45
N VAL A 128 -0.98 -19.26 23.43
CA VAL A 128 -2.11 -20.21 23.38
C VAL A 128 -2.88 -20.17 24.68
N GLY A 129 -4.18 -19.90 24.62
CA GLY A 129 -5.06 -19.91 25.77
C GLY A 129 -4.60 -19.01 26.90
N GLY A 130 -4.13 -17.79 26.62
CA GLY A 130 -3.69 -16.80 27.59
C GLY A 130 -2.28 -17.04 28.19
N ARG A 131 -1.48 -17.95 27.66
CA ARG A 131 -0.12 -18.27 28.10
C ARG A 131 0.87 -18.34 26.93
N PRO A 132 2.18 -18.18 27.16
CA PRO A 132 3.20 -18.51 26.16
C PRO A 132 3.04 -19.97 25.68
N GLY A 133 3.17 -20.16 24.36
CA GLY A 133 3.13 -21.46 23.72
C GLY A 133 4.28 -22.35 24.14
N ARG A 134 4.03 -23.64 24.24
CA ARG A 134 5.06 -24.66 24.45
C ARG A 134 5.77 -24.97 23.13
N ALA A 135 6.89 -25.68 23.19
CA ALA A 135 7.65 -26.08 22.02
C ALA A 135 6.78 -26.82 20.97
N ASP A 136 5.82 -27.63 21.41
CA ASP A 136 4.89 -28.33 20.52
C ASP A 136 3.93 -27.37 19.82
N ASP A 137 3.43 -26.34 20.51
CA ASP A 137 2.60 -25.28 19.94
C ASP A 137 3.36 -24.53 18.83
N VAL A 138 4.60 -24.18 19.09
CA VAL A 138 5.50 -23.49 18.11
C VAL A 138 5.72 -24.36 16.87
N ARG A 139 6.06 -25.65 17.08
CA ARG A 139 6.25 -26.61 15.97
C ARG A 139 4.97 -26.86 15.18
N ALA A 140 3.81 -26.95 15.86
CA ALA A 140 2.52 -27.17 15.20
C ALA A 140 2.13 -25.95 14.34
N ASN A 141 2.31 -24.74 14.88
CA ASN A 141 2.11 -23.49 14.12
C ASN A 141 2.99 -23.47 12.86
N GLY A 142 4.32 -23.65 12.99
CA GLY A 142 5.23 -23.64 11.84
C GLY A 142 4.85 -24.69 10.79
N ARG A 143 4.59 -25.93 11.18
CA ARG A 143 4.16 -26.99 10.23
C ARG A 143 2.87 -26.66 9.50
N ALA A 144 1.92 -25.98 10.16
CA ALA A 144 0.66 -25.60 9.52
C ALA A 144 0.88 -24.57 8.41
N PHE A 145 1.67 -23.51 8.68
CA PHE A 145 2.07 -22.51 7.68
C PHE A 145 2.86 -23.13 6.53
N ASP A 146 3.92 -23.90 6.82
CA ASP A 146 4.74 -24.57 5.79
C ASP A 146 3.93 -25.46 4.86
N ARG A 147 2.92 -26.17 5.40
CA ARG A 147 2.03 -27.04 4.59
C ARG A 147 1.11 -26.23 3.70
N ALA A 148 0.55 -25.14 4.22
CA ALA A 148 -0.33 -24.25 3.48
C ALA A 148 0.43 -23.57 2.33
N ASP A 149 1.59 -22.95 2.62
CA ASP A 149 2.43 -22.28 1.63
C ASP A 149 2.82 -23.19 0.47
N ARG A 150 3.34 -24.39 0.80
CA ARG A 150 3.66 -25.38 -0.23
C ARG A 150 2.45 -25.84 -1.04
N ALA A 151 1.28 -25.94 -0.43
CA ALA A 151 0.07 -26.36 -1.13
C ALA A 151 -0.47 -25.26 -2.05
N MET A 152 -0.49 -24.01 -1.60
CA MET A 152 -0.92 -22.86 -2.40
C MET A 152 0.03 -22.60 -3.55
N THR A 153 1.35 -22.63 -3.33
CA THR A 153 2.37 -22.49 -4.40
C THR A 153 2.21 -23.57 -5.46
N ARG A 154 2.07 -24.84 -5.05
CA ARG A 154 1.81 -25.94 -6.02
C ARG A 154 0.47 -25.80 -6.73
N GLY A 155 -0.55 -25.33 -5.99
CA GLY A 155 -1.88 -25.09 -6.56
C GLY A 155 -1.87 -24.02 -7.65
N ALA A 156 -1.17 -22.93 -7.39
CA ALA A 156 -1.02 -21.80 -8.32
C ALA A 156 -0.23 -22.16 -9.58
N ALA A 157 0.75 -23.07 -9.47
CA ALA A 157 1.54 -23.51 -10.60
C ALA A 157 0.80 -24.52 -11.52
N ARG A 158 -0.36 -25.02 -11.12
CA ARG A 158 -1.14 -25.96 -11.96
C ARG A 158 -1.84 -25.24 -13.09
N PRO A 159 -1.70 -25.72 -14.34
CA PRO A 159 -2.48 -25.19 -15.46
C PRO A 159 -3.99 -25.37 -15.24
N GLY A 160 -4.78 -24.45 -15.76
CA GLY A 160 -6.24 -24.51 -15.69
C GLY A 160 -6.87 -23.15 -15.33
N PRO A 161 -8.19 -23.13 -15.16
CA PRO A 161 -8.89 -21.90 -14.78
C PRO A 161 -8.45 -21.44 -13.37
N ASP A 162 -8.33 -20.14 -13.22
CA ASP A 162 -8.04 -19.52 -11.92
C ASP A 162 -9.19 -19.75 -10.95
N ARG A 163 -8.85 -19.89 -9.69
CA ARG A 163 -9.79 -20.22 -8.61
C ARG A 163 -9.42 -19.53 -7.30
N PRO A 164 -10.29 -19.52 -6.29
CA PRO A 164 -9.97 -18.96 -4.98
C PRO A 164 -8.74 -19.59 -4.35
N ALA A 165 -7.85 -18.78 -3.77
CA ALA A 165 -6.66 -19.25 -3.06
C ALA A 165 -7.01 -20.21 -1.91
N SER A 166 -8.18 -20.02 -1.26
CA SER A 166 -8.69 -20.93 -0.23
C SER A 166 -8.86 -22.38 -0.70
N SER A 167 -9.11 -22.58 -2.00
CA SER A 167 -9.28 -23.93 -2.59
C SER A 167 -7.99 -24.77 -2.59
N ALA A 168 -6.84 -24.13 -2.39
CA ALA A 168 -5.55 -24.80 -2.33
C ALA A 168 -5.09 -25.09 -0.89
N LEU A 169 -5.81 -24.62 0.13
CA LEU A 169 -5.50 -24.96 1.51
C LEU A 169 -5.64 -26.46 1.74
N PRO A 170 -4.63 -27.13 2.29
CA PRO A 170 -4.71 -28.57 2.49
C PRO A 170 -5.61 -28.89 3.70
N PRO A 171 -6.29 -30.03 3.69
CA PRO A 171 -6.99 -30.52 4.87
C PRO A 171 -6.00 -30.86 6.00
N GLY A 172 -6.48 -30.92 7.23
CA GLY A 172 -5.69 -31.39 8.37
C GLY A 172 -4.58 -30.45 8.82
N LEU A 173 -4.80 -29.14 8.75
CA LEU A 173 -3.91 -28.13 9.37
C LEU A 173 -4.04 -28.08 10.90
N GLY A 174 -4.94 -28.91 11.48
CA GLY A 174 -5.17 -29.00 12.92
C GLY A 174 -5.75 -27.71 13.50
N ALA A 175 -5.47 -27.48 14.78
CA ALA A 175 -5.96 -26.30 15.49
C ALA A 175 -5.47 -24.97 14.91
N TRP A 176 -4.44 -24.98 14.07
CA TRP A 176 -3.85 -23.77 13.46
C TRP A 176 -4.44 -23.42 12.09
N GLY A 177 -5.37 -24.25 11.54
CA GLY A 177 -5.91 -24.05 10.19
C GLY A 177 -6.62 -22.70 10.00
N GLU A 178 -7.46 -22.32 10.96
CA GLU A 178 -8.15 -21.02 10.95
C GLU A 178 -7.14 -19.87 11.03
N ARG A 179 -6.12 -20.01 11.87
CA ARG A 179 -5.04 -19.01 12.00
C ARG A 179 -4.26 -18.83 10.70
N VAL A 180 -3.92 -19.93 10.04
CA VAL A 180 -3.26 -19.90 8.72
C VAL A 180 -4.12 -19.15 7.71
N ALA A 181 -5.40 -19.49 7.60
CA ALA A 181 -6.32 -18.83 6.68
C ALA A 181 -6.49 -17.33 7.00
N GLN A 182 -6.56 -16.97 8.29
CA GLN A 182 -6.67 -15.59 8.75
C GLN A 182 -5.42 -14.77 8.41
N VAL A 183 -4.22 -15.29 8.69
CA VAL A 183 -2.96 -14.57 8.41
C VAL A 183 -2.77 -14.39 6.91
N HIS A 184 -2.97 -15.45 6.11
CA HIS A 184 -2.86 -15.30 4.65
C HIS A 184 -3.93 -14.36 4.09
N GLY A 185 -5.14 -14.34 4.65
CA GLY A 185 -6.17 -13.37 4.31
C GLY A 185 -5.77 -11.94 4.67
N LEU A 186 -5.19 -11.74 5.86
CA LEU A 186 -4.68 -10.44 6.30
C LEU A 186 -3.61 -9.91 5.34
N VAL A 187 -2.57 -10.70 5.05
CA VAL A 187 -1.46 -10.28 4.17
C VAL A 187 -1.88 -10.15 2.71
N SER A 188 -2.93 -10.85 2.28
CA SER A 188 -3.55 -10.64 0.97
C SER A 188 -4.50 -9.43 0.96
N GLY A 189 -4.88 -8.92 2.13
CA GLY A 189 -5.84 -7.83 2.31
C GLY A 189 -7.30 -8.27 2.15
N ARG A 190 -7.57 -9.55 1.85
CA ARG A 190 -8.92 -10.12 1.71
C ARG A 190 -8.95 -11.59 2.11
N PRO A 191 -10.11 -12.11 2.52
CA PRO A 191 -10.26 -13.55 2.73
C PRO A 191 -9.78 -14.34 1.50
N LEU A 192 -9.08 -15.44 1.72
CA LEU A 192 -8.51 -16.26 0.63
C LEU A 192 -9.56 -16.76 -0.39
N ALA A 193 -10.84 -16.79 -0.03
CA ALA A 193 -11.93 -17.09 -0.95
C ALA A 193 -12.13 -16.01 -2.03
N GLU A 194 -11.62 -14.82 -1.82
CA GLU A 194 -11.76 -13.65 -2.68
C GLU A 194 -10.46 -13.27 -3.39
N VAL A 195 -9.40 -14.06 -3.21
CA VAL A 195 -8.06 -13.84 -3.79
C VAL A 195 -7.81 -14.87 -4.88
N SER A 196 -7.29 -14.43 -6.04
CA SER A 196 -6.85 -15.31 -7.13
C SER A 196 -5.73 -16.23 -6.65
N LEU A 197 -5.87 -17.54 -6.89
CA LEU A 197 -4.80 -18.49 -6.60
C LEU A 197 -3.60 -18.30 -7.51
N HIS A 198 -3.81 -17.93 -8.77
CA HIS A 198 -2.72 -17.70 -9.73
C HIS A 198 -1.91 -16.42 -9.39
N ASP A 199 -2.53 -15.45 -8.73
CA ASP A 199 -1.88 -14.21 -8.31
C ASP A 199 -1.19 -14.34 -6.93
N PHE A 200 -1.63 -15.30 -6.10
CA PHE A 200 -1.19 -15.45 -4.70
C PHE A 200 0.34 -15.61 -4.54
N PRO A 201 1.06 -16.42 -5.33
CA PRO A 201 2.51 -16.62 -5.15
C PRO A 201 3.37 -15.38 -5.35
N SER A 202 2.81 -14.30 -5.93
CA SER A 202 3.51 -13.02 -6.08
C SER A 202 3.66 -12.26 -4.75
N LEU A 203 3.13 -12.81 -3.65
CA LEU A 203 3.36 -12.32 -2.29
C LEU A 203 4.61 -12.95 -1.71
N GLU A 204 5.78 -12.51 -2.18
CA GLU A 204 7.06 -12.99 -1.69
C GLU A 204 7.37 -12.42 -0.30
N TYR A 205 7.62 -13.31 0.67
CA TYR A 205 7.94 -12.96 2.06
C TYR A 205 9.35 -13.38 2.48
N GLY A 206 10.29 -13.44 1.58
CA GLY A 206 11.67 -13.83 1.88
C GLY A 206 12.30 -13.04 3.05
N ASP A 207 13.53 -12.61 2.94
CA ASP A 207 14.15 -11.75 3.92
C ASP A 207 13.48 -10.38 3.95
N ASN A 208 12.81 -10.08 5.06
CA ASN A 208 12.13 -8.80 5.27
C ASN A 208 12.98 -7.87 6.14
N TYR A 209 12.79 -6.57 5.97
CA TYR A 209 13.51 -5.55 6.72
C TYR A 209 12.56 -4.50 7.26
N PHE A 210 13.00 -3.81 8.32
CA PHE A 210 12.43 -2.57 8.84
C PHE A 210 13.43 -1.43 8.68
N LEU A 211 12.94 -0.21 8.70
CA LEU A 211 13.74 1.01 8.71
C LEU A 211 13.64 1.67 10.09
N ALA A 212 14.78 1.98 10.70
CA ALA A 212 14.83 2.57 12.03
C ALA A 212 14.15 3.95 12.09
N ASP A 213 14.25 4.73 10.99
CA ASP A 213 13.67 6.06 10.88
C ASP A 213 12.29 6.06 10.18
N GLY A 214 11.70 4.88 10.01
CA GLY A 214 10.42 4.62 9.38
C GLY A 214 10.47 4.56 7.84
N TYR A 215 9.62 3.70 7.30
CA TYR A 215 9.55 3.44 5.86
C TYR A 215 8.99 4.64 5.08
N GLY A 216 7.92 5.26 5.63
CA GLY A 216 7.35 6.47 5.02
C GLY A 216 8.35 7.62 4.95
N SER A 217 9.18 7.82 6.01
CA SER A 217 10.25 8.81 6.01
C SER A 217 11.32 8.53 4.96
N TYR A 218 11.69 7.25 4.78
CA TYR A 218 12.64 6.86 3.73
C TYR A 218 12.09 7.19 2.33
N ILE A 219 10.84 6.82 2.04
CA ILE A 219 10.21 7.15 0.75
C ILE A 219 10.14 8.66 0.54
N ALA A 220 9.80 9.43 1.60
CA ALA A 220 9.77 10.88 1.51
C ALA A 220 11.15 11.49 1.23
N ARG A 221 12.25 10.96 1.82
CA ARG A 221 13.63 11.38 1.51
C ARG A 221 14.02 11.12 0.05
N LEU A 222 13.43 10.11 -0.61
CA LEU A 222 13.67 9.89 -2.04
C LEU A 222 13.03 10.95 -2.92
N ALA A 223 12.12 11.77 -2.40
CA ALA A 223 11.52 12.89 -3.12
C ALA A 223 12.30 14.19 -2.99
N ASP A 224 13.36 14.24 -2.19
CA ASP A 224 14.19 15.44 -2.08
C ASP A 224 14.71 15.89 -3.45
N GLY A 225 14.53 17.18 -3.76
CA GLY A 225 14.92 17.80 -5.01
C GLY A 225 14.02 17.49 -6.21
N LEU A 226 12.97 16.67 -6.05
CA LEU A 226 12.02 16.42 -7.14
C LEU A 226 11.03 17.58 -7.30
N PRO A 227 10.62 17.90 -8.54
CA PRO A 227 9.62 18.91 -8.83
C PRO A 227 8.20 18.35 -8.59
N VAL A 228 7.67 18.58 -7.40
CA VAL A 228 6.37 18.08 -6.96
C VAL A 228 5.46 19.22 -6.53
N ALA A 229 4.28 19.33 -7.13
CA ALA A 229 3.19 20.16 -6.63
C ALA A 229 2.29 19.33 -5.70
N LEU A 230 2.27 19.68 -4.43
CA LEU A 230 1.39 19.10 -3.42
C LEU A 230 0.01 19.76 -3.47
N ALA A 231 -0.99 19.13 -2.85
CA ALA A 231 -2.38 19.58 -2.80
C ALA A 231 -2.98 19.88 -4.20
N THR A 232 -2.51 19.15 -5.21
CA THR A 232 -2.86 19.33 -6.62
C THR A 232 -3.58 18.08 -7.16
N PRO A 233 -4.85 17.83 -6.76
CA PRO A 233 -5.61 16.70 -7.25
C PRO A 233 -5.97 16.88 -8.72
N VAL A 234 -5.57 15.95 -9.57
CA VAL A 234 -5.91 15.91 -11.00
C VAL A 234 -7.30 15.30 -11.16
N THR A 235 -8.17 16.01 -11.87
CA THR A 235 -9.58 15.60 -12.13
C THR A 235 -9.81 15.12 -13.55
N ARG A 236 -8.97 15.55 -14.52
CA ARG A 236 -9.08 15.18 -15.93
C ARG A 236 -7.69 14.98 -16.54
N ILE A 237 -7.59 14.02 -17.44
CA ILE A 237 -6.43 13.79 -18.32
C ILE A 237 -6.95 13.77 -19.76
N ASP A 238 -6.60 14.78 -20.53
CA ASP A 238 -6.93 14.89 -21.95
C ASP A 238 -5.70 14.50 -22.77
N TRP A 239 -5.83 13.44 -23.56
CA TRP A 239 -4.80 12.88 -24.41
C TRP A 239 -5.24 12.81 -25.90
N SER A 240 -6.25 13.63 -26.27
CA SER A 240 -6.80 13.70 -27.64
C SER A 240 -5.90 14.44 -28.63
N GLY A 241 -4.97 15.27 -28.15
CA GLY A 241 -4.08 16.11 -28.98
C GLY A 241 -2.62 15.65 -28.98
N GLY A 242 -1.74 16.43 -29.60
CA GLY A 242 -0.30 16.16 -29.67
C GLY A 242 0.44 16.27 -28.31
N ARG A 243 -0.21 16.79 -27.28
CA ARG A 243 0.27 16.86 -25.90
C ARG A 243 -0.84 16.45 -24.94
N VAL A 244 -0.45 15.70 -23.88
CA VAL A 244 -1.36 15.40 -22.76
C VAL A 244 -1.58 16.66 -21.92
N ARG A 245 -2.82 16.86 -21.47
CA ARG A 245 -3.21 17.94 -20.57
C ARG A 245 -3.86 17.36 -19.33
N ALA A 246 -3.24 17.56 -18.17
CA ALA A 246 -3.80 17.22 -16.87
C ALA A 246 -4.43 18.47 -16.25
N THR A 247 -5.70 18.38 -15.85
CA THR A 247 -6.42 19.50 -15.22
C THR A 247 -6.55 19.24 -13.73
N GLY A 248 -6.05 20.14 -12.91
CA GLY A 248 -6.22 20.16 -11.47
C GLY A 248 -7.66 20.49 -11.06
N ALA A 249 -8.01 20.22 -9.81
CA ALA A 249 -9.34 20.55 -9.27
C ALA A 249 -9.59 22.07 -9.17
N ASP A 250 -8.53 22.86 -9.16
CA ASP A 250 -8.54 24.33 -9.21
C ASP A 250 -8.67 24.91 -10.64
N GLY A 251 -8.75 24.03 -11.66
CA GLY A 251 -8.80 24.41 -13.07
C GLY A 251 -7.44 24.62 -13.71
N THR A 252 -6.34 24.59 -12.98
CA THR A 252 -4.98 24.72 -13.55
C THR A 252 -4.70 23.57 -14.52
N VAL A 253 -4.14 23.90 -15.69
CA VAL A 253 -3.82 22.93 -16.74
C VAL A 253 -2.30 22.77 -16.85
N TYR A 254 -1.84 21.54 -16.74
CA TYR A 254 -0.46 21.12 -16.93
C TYR A 254 -0.36 20.33 -18.24
N ALA A 255 0.63 20.66 -19.09
CA ALA A 255 0.78 20.02 -20.40
C ALA A 255 2.14 19.36 -20.56
N ALA A 256 2.17 18.14 -21.12
CA ALA A 256 3.39 17.38 -21.38
C ALA A 256 3.24 16.50 -22.63
N ARG A 257 4.30 15.82 -23.05
CA ARG A 257 4.24 14.83 -24.16
C ARG A 257 3.63 13.51 -23.70
N ALA A 258 3.87 13.11 -22.47
CA ALA A 258 3.36 11.86 -21.91
C ALA A 258 2.94 12.03 -20.44
N VAL A 259 2.10 11.12 -19.96
CA VAL A 259 1.69 11.05 -18.56
C VAL A 259 1.87 9.65 -17.99
N ILE A 260 2.44 9.56 -16.79
CA ILE A 260 2.51 8.34 -15.98
C ILE A 260 1.51 8.48 -14.82
N VAL A 261 0.47 7.65 -14.85
CA VAL A 261 -0.59 7.65 -13.83
C VAL A 261 -0.25 6.62 -12.76
N THR A 262 -0.03 7.06 -11.53
CA THR A 262 0.42 6.21 -10.41
C THR A 262 -0.57 6.18 -9.24
N VAL A 263 -1.80 6.61 -9.47
CA VAL A 263 -2.86 6.63 -8.45
C VAL A 263 -3.33 5.21 -8.10
N PRO A 264 -3.82 4.96 -6.86
CA PRO A 264 -4.35 3.65 -6.48
C PRO A 264 -5.50 3.20 -7.38
N MET A 265 -5.61 1.88 -7.64
CA MET A 265 -6.63 1.33 -8.57
C MET A 265 -8.06 1.75 -8.22
N MET A 266 -8.40 1.79 -6.93
CA MET A 266 -9.75 2.21 -6.52
C MET A 266 -9.99 3.71 -6.71
N VAL A 267 -8.95 4.51 -6.69
CA VAL A 267 -9.02 5.93 -7.05
C VAL A 267 -9.13 6.08 -8.56
N LEU A 268 -8.33 5.32 -9.33
CA LEU A 268 -8.34 5.34 -10.79
C LEU A 268 -9.69 4.91 -11.39
N ARG A 269 -10.40 3.99 -10.76
CA ARG A 269 -11.75 3.55 -11.18
C ARG A 269 -12.76 4.68 -11.21
N ASP A 270 -12.68 5.61 -10.27
CA ASP A 270 -13.64 6.71 -10.10
C ASP A 270 -13.13 8.06 -10.64
N GLY A 271 -11.90 8.12 -11.12
CA GLY A 271 -11.26 9.31 -11.68
C GLY A 271 -9.73 9.25 -11.60
N PRO A 272 -8.99 10.12 -12.29
CA PRO A 272 -9.42 11.24 -13.12
C PRO A 272 -10.18 10.81 -14.39
N ALA A 273 -11.01 11.70 -14.93
CA ALA A 273 -11.69 11.47 -16.19
C ALA A 273 -10.68 11.51 -17.36
N PHE A 274 -10.78 10.56 -18.28
CA PHE A 274 -9.94 10.50 -19.49
C PHE A 274 -10.69 10.97 -20.73
N THR A 275 -10.04 11.80 -21.55
CA THR A 275 -10.55 12.28 -22.84
C THR A 275 -9.49 12.07 -23.92
N PRO A 276 -9.74 11.25 -24.95
CA PRO A 276 -10.88 10.35 -25.09
C PRO A 276 -10.94 9.30 -23.96
N PRO A 277 -12.07 8.57 -23.82
CA PRO A 277 -12.16 7.48 -22.84
C PRO A 277 -11.06 6.44 -23.06
N LEU A 278 -10.55 5.84 -21.99
CA LEU A 278 -9.59 4.74 -22.08
C LEU A 278 -10.17 3.57 -22.88
N PRO A 279 -9.36 2.82 -23.64
CA PRO A 279 -9.80 1.63 -24.37
C PRO A 279 -10.55 0.64 -23.45
N ASN A 280 -11.54 -0.07 -24.00
CA ASN A 280 -12.37 -1.00 -23.23
C ASN A 280 -11.55 -2.05 -22.49
N ALA A 281 -10.49 -2.58 -23.12
CA ALA A 281 -9.61 -3.56 -22.49
C ALA A 281 -8.89 -3.00 -21.25
N VAL A 282 -8.46 -1.74 -21.30
CA VAL A 282 -7.81 -1.05 -20.16
C VAL A 282 -8.82 -0.82 -19.04
N ARG A 283 -10.03 -0.37 -19.36
CA ARG A 283 -11.11 -0.19 -18.38
C ARG A 283 -11.49 -1.51 -17.70
N ALA A 284 -11.67 -2.56 -18.50
CA ALA A 284 -11.96 -3.90 -17.98
C ALA A 284 -10.84 -4.43 -17.07
N ALA A 285 -9.58 -4.12 -17.38
CA ALA A 285 -8.45 -4.47 -16.50
C ALA A 285 -8.48 -3.69 -15.18
N ILE A 286 -8.79 -2.38 -15.19
CA ILE A 286 -8.97 -1.57 -13.98
C ILE A 286 -10.12 -2.13 -13.13
N ASP A 287 -11.25 -2.49 -13.75
CA ASP A 287 -12.42 -3.07 -13.07
C ASP A 287 -12.16 -4.47 -12.51
N GLY A 288 -11.15 -5.17 -13.03
CA GLY A 288 -10.69 -6.47 -12.56
C GLY A 288 -10.03 -6.47 -11.17
N PHE A 289 -9.81 -5.31 -10.57
CA PHE A 289 -9.24 -5.22 -9.22
C PHE A 289 -10.30 -4.98 -8.16
N THR A 290 -10.02 -5.42 -6.95
CA THR A 290 -10.73 -5.03 -5.73
C THR A 290 -9.74 -4.45 -4.71
N THR A 291 -10.24 -3.83 -3.64
CA THR A 291 -9.39 -3.27 -2.60
C THR A 291 -9.05 -4.30 -1.53
N GLY A 292 -7.80 -4.36 -1.14
CA GLY A 292 -7.37 -5.02 0.09
C GLY A 292 -7.56 -4.10 1.30
N ILE A 293 -7.91 -4.68 2.43
CA ILE A 293 -8.02 -3.98 3.71
C ILE A 293 -6.98 -4.55 4.67
N TYR A 294 -6.12 -3.67 5.11
CA TYR A 294 -5.12 -3.90 6.14
C TYR A 294 -4.93 -2.58 6.87
N GLU A 295 -5.43 -2.52 8.07
CA GLU A 295 -5.28 -1.35 8.91
C GLU A 295 -4.49 -1.73 10.15
N HIS A 296 -3.85 -0.76 10.79
CA HIS A 296 -3.26 -1.07 12.08
C HIS A 296 -3.48 0.04 13.11
N ALA A 297 -3.57 -0.39 14.37
CA ALA A 297 -3.58 0.47 15.52
C ALA A 297 -2.20 0.43 16.19
N VAL A 298 -1.63 1.59 16.45
CA VAL A 298 -0.39 1.72 17.22
C VAL A 298 -0.72 1.56 18.70
N LEU A 299 -0.15 0.55 19.31
CA LEU A 299 -0.26 0.31 20.75
C LEU A 299 0.98 0.86 21.45
N HIS A 300 0.80 1.62 22.51
CA HIS A 300 1.84 1.87 23.49
C HIS A 300 1.53 1.07 24.74
N TRP A 301 2.32 0.01 24.98
CA TRP A 301 2.08 -0.96 26.04
C TRP A 301 3.36 -1.34 26.79
N PRO A 302 3.83 -0.48 27.74
CA PRO A 302 5.07 -0.68 28.49
C PRO A 302 5.15 -2.00 29.25
N SER A 303 4.05 -2.44 29.88
CA SER A 303 3.99 -3.70 30.63
C SER A 303 3.69 -4.93 29.77
N SER A 304 3.83 -4.85 28.44
CA SER A 304 3.53 -5.98 27.54
C SER A 304 4.36 -7.22 27.91
N PRO A 305 3.81 -8.43 27.77
CA PRO A 305 4.53 -9.66 28.11
C PRO A 305 5.59 -10.05 27.06
N PHE A 306 5.62 -9.35 25.92
CA PHE A 306 6.50 -9.66 24.81
C PHE A 306 7.94 -9.20 25.04
N ARG A 307 8.89 -9.93 24.50
CA ARG A 307 10.33 -9.66 24.57
C ARG A 307 10.95 -9.76 23.18
N GLY A 308 12.07 -9.07 22.99
CA GLY A 308 12.77 -9.06 21.71
C GLY A 308 12.13 -8.13 20.70
N ARG A 309 12.97 -7.58 19.86
CA ARG A 309 12.65 -6.53 18.88
C ARG A 309 11.92 -7.09 17.66
N ASP A 310 10.89 -6.37 17.19
CA ASP A 310 10.25 -6.56 15.89
C ASP A 310 9.75 -8.00 15.66
N ARG A 311 9.09 -8.63 16.65
CA ARG A 311 8.60 -10.01 16.54
C ARG A 311 7.08 -10.06 16.33
N LEU A 312 6.67 -10.86 15.39
CA LEU A 312 5.24 -11.21 15.24
C LEU A 312 4.78 -12.07 16.42
N ALA A 313 3.51 -11.92 16.80
CA ALA A 313 2.87 -12.78 17.78
C ALA A 313 1.72 -13.57 17.13
N ALA A 314 1.89 -14.90 17.04
CA ALA A 314 0.84 -15.83 16.67
C ALA A 314 0.01 -16.17 17.91
N ILE A 315 -1.18 -15.61 18.00
CA ILE A 315 -2.09 -15.81 19.12
C ILE A 315 -3.18 -16.80 18.70
N HIS A 316 -3.38 -17.85 19.51
CA HIS A 316 -4.34 -18.91 19.25
C HIS A 316 -5.23 -19.18 20.49
N GLY A 317 -6.48 -19.52 20.25
CA GLY A 317 -7.50 -19.75 21.28
C GLY A 317 -8.33 -18.49 21.55
N GLY A 318 -9.34 -18.63 22.41
CA GLY A 318 -10.32 -17.58 22.65
C GLY A 318 -11.39 -17.52 21.54
N ARG A 319 -12.33 -16.58 21.69
CA ARG A 319 -13.38 -16.35 20.69
C ARG A 319 -12.90 -15.50 19.52
N ARG A 320 -11.85 -14.70 19.74
CA ARG A 320 -11.24 -13.82 18.75
C ARG A 320 -9.73 -13.84 18.95
N ALA A 321 -8.99 -14.01 17.87
CA ALA A 321 -7.54 -13.85 17.87
C ALA A 321 -7.18 -12.63 17.03
N PRO A 322 -6.17 -11.81 17.44
CA PRO A 322 -5.70 -10.73 16.59
C PRO A 322 -5.30 -11.26 15.22
N PRO A 323 -5.75 -10.69 14.10
CA PRO A 323 -5.30 -11.10 12.77
C PRO A 323 -3.78 -10.98 12.62
N GLY A 324 -3.20 -9.92 13.16
CA GLY A 324 -1.76 -9.73 13.28
C GLY A 324 -1.39 -8.90 14.52
N LEU A 325 -0.23 -9.17 15.09
CA LEU A 325 0.35 -8.37 16.17
C LEU A 325 1.87 -8.35 16.02
N LEU A 326 2.42 -7.22 15.60
CA LEU A 326 3.86 -6.99 15.57
C LEU A 326 4.28 -6.31 16.87
N THR A 327 5.21 -6.91 17.58
CA THR A 327 5.53 -6.53 18.96
C THR A 327 6.88 -5.85 19.08
N ARG A 328 6.98 -4.87 19.99
CA ARG A 328 8.22 -4.17 20.36
C ARG A 328 8.95 -3.58 19.15
N ILE A 329 8.27 -2.69 18.45
CA ILE A 329 8.83 -2.00 17.29
C ILE A 329 10.11 -1.29 17.70
N ASP A 330 11.24 -1.66 17.06
CA ASP A 330 12.59 -1.17 17.35
C ASP A 330 12.97 -1.28 18.85
N ASP A 331 12.54 -2.35 19.50
CA ASP A 331 12.71 -2.63 20.94
C ASP A 331 12.05 -1.59 21.87
N THR A 332 11.11 -0.82 21.38
CA THR A 332 10.34 0.13 22.15
C THR A 332 9.08 -0.51 22.78
N PRO A 333 8.34 0.19 23.66
CA PRO A 333 7.03 -0.28 24.13
C PRO A 333 5.90 -0.11 23.11
N PHE A 334 6.21 0.18 21.84
CA PHE A 334 5.22 0.26 20.79
C PHE A 334 5.03 -1.09 20.09
N HIS A 335 3.78 -1.34 19.65
CA HIS A 335 3.34 -2.53 18.92
C HIS A 335 2.35 -2.11 17.84
N TYR A 336 2.20 -2.94 16.78
CA TYR A 336 1.11 -2.80 15.81
C TYR A 336 0.12 -3.93 15.99
N TYR A 337 -1.14 -3.57 16.25
CA TYR A 337 -2.27 -4.49 16.10
C TYR A 337 -2.81 -4.32 14.68
N GLU A 338 -2.81 -5.38 13.92
CA GLU A 338 -3.20 -5.41 12.52
C GLU A 338 -4.65 -5.87 12.41
N LEU A 339 -5.50 -5.05 11.75
CA LEU A 339 -6.92 -5.32 11.53
C LEU A 339 -7.12 -5.84 10.11
N ASP A 340 -7.84 -6.94 9.98
CA ASP A 340 -8.27 -7.49 8.69
C ASP A 340 -9.61 -6.86 8.22
N LEU A 341 -10.07 -7.30 7.05
CA LEU A 341 -11.35 -6.87 6.48
C LEU A 341 -12.53 -7.12 7.43
N HIS A 342 -12.57 -8.27 8.11
CA HIS A 342 -13.70 -8.65 8.97
C HIS A 342 -13.80 -7.76 10.20
N GLU A 343 -12.67 -7.52 10.88
CA GLU A 343 -12.63 -6.61 12.03
C GLU A 343 -12.97 -5.17 11.61
N ALA A 344 -12.36 -4.70 10.51
CA ALA A 344 -12.61 -3.37 9.97
C ALA A 344 -14.10 -3.18 9.62
N ALA A 345 -14.72 -4.14 8.93
CA ALA A 345 -16.14 -4.09 8.58
C ALA A 345 -17.05 -4.13 9.81
N ALA A 346 -16.74 -4.94 10.81
CA ALA A 346 -17.51 -5.00 12.06
C ALA A 346 -17.46 -3.67 12.84
N ILE A 347 -16.29 -3.01 12.86
CA ILE A 347 -16.14 -1.68 13.48
C ILE A 347 -16.93 -0.63 12.72
N ASP A 348 -16.90 -0.65 11.39
CA ASP A 348 -17.65 0.27 10.54
C ASP A 348 -19.17 0.10 10.71
N ALA A 349 -19.65 -1.14 10.73
CA ALA A 349 -21.07 -1.44 10.97
C ALA A 349 -21.57 -0.92 12.33
N ALA A 350 -20.69 -0.92 13.35
CA ALA A 350 -21.00 -0.35 14.65
C ALA A 350 -20.99 1.19 14.68
N GLY A 351 -20.59 1.86 13.61
CA GLY A 351 -20.62 3.32 13.48
C GLY A 351 -19.69 4.09 14.43
N SER A 352 -18.67 3.42 14.97
CA SER A 352 -17.93 3.92 16.14
C SER A 352 -16.59 4.59 15.83
N GLY A 353 -16.15 4.65 14.57
CA GLY A 353 -14.91 5.33 14.16
C GLY A 353 -13.66 4.88 14.94
N ALA A 354 -12.76 5.81 15.21
CA ALA A 354 -11.51 5.56 15.94
C ALA A 354 -11.74 4.97 17.34
N ASP A 355 -12.81 5.40 18.05
CA ASP A 355 -13.15 4.83 19.35
C ASP A 355 -13.64 3.38 19.25
N GLY A 356 -14.27 3.02 18.13
CA GLY A 356 -14.61 1.63 17.82
C GLY A 356 -13.37 0.75 17.72
N VAL A 357 -12.34 1.21 17.01
CA VAL A 357 -11.04 0.52 16.93
C VAL A 357 -10.44 0.35 18.33
N ARG A 358 -10.37 1.43 19.12
CA ARG A 358 -9.83 1.39 20.48
C ARG A 358 -10.55 0.38 21.37
N ARG A 359 -11.89 0.37 21.35
CA ARG A 359 -12.70 -0.60 22.12
C ARG A 359 -12.49 -2.02 21.63
N HIS A 360 -12.51 -2.22 20.32
CA HIS A 360 -12.35 -3.53 19.71
C HIS A 360 -10.99 -4.15 20.08
N VAL A 361 -9.90 -3.47 19.79
CA VAL A 361 -8.53 -3.91 20.08
C VAL A 361 -8.35 -4.22 21.58
N ARG A 362 -8.84 -3.32 22.45
CA ARG A 362 -8.78 -3.55 23.89
C ARG A 362 -9.59 -4.79 24.32
N ALA A 363 -10.76 -5.02 23.73
CA ALA A 363 -11.58 -6.20 24.03
C ALA A 363 -10.88 -7.50 23.65
N VAL A 364 -10.32 -7.56 22.42
CA VAL A 364 -9.58 -8.74 21.95
C VAL A 364 -8.35 -9.00 22.84
N LEU A 365 -7.54 -7.98 23.10
CA LEU A 365 -6.35 -8.15 23.94
C LEU A 365 -6.71 -8.51 25.40
N THR A 366 -7.84 -8.03 25.93
CA THR A 366 -8.31 -8.40 27.28
C THR A 366 -8.64 -9.90 27.37
N GLU A 367 -9.19 -10.47 26.31
CA GLU A 367 -9.50 -11.91 26.26
C GLU A 367 -8.24 -12.77 26.42
N HIS A 368 -7.13 -12.35 25.81
CA HIS A 368 -5.88 -13.12 25.81
C HIS A 368 -4.95 -12.81 26.98
N PHE A 369 -4.95 -11.57 27.46
CA PHE A 369 -3.93 -11.11 28.43
C PHE A 369 -4.53 -10.70 29.77
N GLY A 370 -5.85 -10.54 29.88
CA GLY A 370 -6.55 -10.09 31.07
C GLY A 370 -6.42 -8.58 31.32
N ARG A 371 -7.41 -8.00 32.00
CA ARG A 371 -7.50 -6.54 32.24
C ARG A 371 -6.30 -5.98 33.02
N ALA A 372 -5.78 -6.74 33.97
CA ALA A 372 -4.67 -6.29 34.82
C ALA A 372 -3.40 -5.99 34.02
N ARG A 373 -3.11 -6.76 32.96
CA ARG A 373 -1.96 -6.54 32.09
C ARG A 373 -2.14 -5.39 31.10
N LEU A 374 -3.37 -4.95 30.87
CA LEU A 374 -3.69 -3.87 29.92
C LEU A 374 -3.91 -2.52 30.58
N ARG A 375 -3.57 -2.37 31.89
CA ARG A 375 -3.83 -1.13 32.64
C ARG A 375 -3.09 0.08 32.09
N ASP A 376 -1.90 -0.11 31.53
CA ASP A 376 -1.04 0.93 30.94
C ASP A 376 -1.07 0.95 29.41
N LEU A 377 -1.91 0.10 28.78
CA LEU A 377 -2.11 0.11 27.34
C LEU A 377 -2.81 1.40 26.91
N THR A 378 -2.23 2.09 25.95
CA THR A 378 -2.90 3.18 25.19
C THR A 378 -2.81 2.91 23.70
N ILE A 379 -3.73 3.50 22.92
CA ILE A 379 -3.78 3.39 21.46
C ILE A 379 -3.75 4.82 20.89
N PRO A 380 -2.54 5.41 20.76
CA PRO A 380 -2.38 6.82 20.42
C PRO A 380 -2.66 7.15 18.95
N ALA A 381 -2.52 6.18 18.04
CA ALA A 381 -2.75 6.39 16.60
C ALA A 381 -3.25 5.11 15.92
N MET A 382 -3.86 5.27 14.76
CA MET A 382 -4.31 4.18 13.89
C MET A 382 -4.37 4.62 12.44
N SER A 383 -4.31 3.67 11.52
CA SER A 383 -4.58 3.93 10.10
C SER A 383 -6.07 3.84 9.78
N ALA A 384 -6.47 4.46 8.68
CA ALA A 384 -7.83 4.40 8.16
C ALA A 384 -7.83 4.52 6.62
N TRP A 385 -6.98 3.72 5.97
CA TRP A 385 -6.75 3.80 4.52
C TRP A 385 -8.00 3.53 3.69
N ARG A 386 -8.94 2.71 4.20
CA ARG A 386 -10.21 2.41 3.55
C ARG A 386 -11.15 3.61 3.48
N HIS A 387 -11.02 4.55 4.43
CA HIS A 387 -11.81 5.79 4.48
C HIS A 387 -11.08 6.99 3.88
N ASP A 388 -9.83 6.83 3.51
CA ASP A 388 -9.05 7.87 2.87
C ASP A 388 -9.39 7.97 1.37
N ARG A 389 -9.83 9.16 0.96
CA ARG A 389 -10.31 9.42 -0.43
C ARG A 389 -9.25 9.17 -1.50
N TRP A 390 -7.95 9.27 -1.17
CA TRP A 390 -6.84 9.10 -2.08
C TRP A 390 -6.17 7.73 -2.01
N SER A 391 -6.68 6.84 -1.17
CA SER A 391 -6.23 5.45 -1.05
C SER A 391 -7.35 4.45 -1.34
N ARG A 392 -8.51 4.61 -0.67
CA ARG A 392 -9.69 3.73 -0.74
C ARG A 392 -9.37 2.28 -0.44
N GLY A 393 -8.45 2.06 0.48
CA GLY A 393 -7.94 0.76 0.91
C GLY A 393 -6.43 0.71 0.95
N SER A 394 -5.90 -0.45 1.29
CA SER A 394 -4.48 -0.65 1.56
C SER A 394 -3.68 -0.97 0.31
N TRP A 395 -4.18 -1.86 -0.55
CA TRP A 395 -3.58 -2.22 -1.85
C TRP A 395 -4.60 -2.83 -2.80
N ALA A 396 -4.18 -3.05 -4.05
CA ALA A 396 -5.01 -3.67 -5.08
C ALA A 396 -4.90 -5.19 -5.04
N VAL A 397 -6.05 -5.87 -4.95
CA VAL A 397 -6.17 -7.33 -4.95
C VAL A 397 -6.86 -7.78 -6.23
N VAL A 398 -6.43 -8.91 -6.76
CA VAL A 398 -7.05 -9.55 -7.92
C VAL A 398 -7.96 -10.69 -7.46
N PRO A 399 -9.27 -10.62 -7.73
CA PRO A 399 -10.19 -11.71 -7.49
C PRO A 399 -9.93 -12.91 -8.41
N PRO A 400 -10.45 -14.10 -8.09
CA PRO A 400 -10.38 -15.26 -8.99
C PRO A 400 -10.89 -14.96 -10.39
N GLY A 401 -10.15 -15.40 -11.41
CA GLY A 401 -10.45 -15.18 -12.83
C GLY A 401 -9.90 -13.87 -13.40
N HIS A 402 -9.31 -12.98 -12.60
CA HIS A 402 -8.79 -11.68 -13.05
C HIS A 402 -7.25 -11.56 -13.01
N ALA A 403 -6.50 -12.64 -12.77
CA ALA A 403 -5.03 -12.63 -12.73
C ALA A 403 -4.35 -11.88 -13.91
N PRO A 404 -4.88 -11.89 -15.16
CA PRO A 404 -4.28 -11.15 -16.25
C PRO A 404 -4.33 -9.62 -16.14
N ALA A 405 -5.18 -9.05 -15.25
CA ALA A 405 -5.40 -7.61 -15.13
C ALA A 405 -4.10 -6.82 -14.86
N ARG A 406 -3.21 -7.35 -14.00
CA ARG A 406 -1.90 -6.72 -13.71
C ARG A 406 -1.06 -6.53 -14.96
N LYS A 407 -0.97 -7.58 -15.81
CA LYS A 407 -0.21 -7.55 -17.04
C LYS A 407 -0.82 -6.59 -18.07
N ALA A 408 -2.15 -6.56 -18.17
CA ALA A 408 -2.87 -5.77 -19.17
C ALA A 408 -2.62 -4.25 -19.02
N LEU A 409 -2.41 -3.76 -17.78
CA LEU A 409 -2.17 -2.34 -17.51
C LEU A 409 -0.70 -1.90 -17.68
N ARG A 410 0.22 -2.81 -17.97
CA ARG A 410 1.64 -2.45 -18.16
C ARG A 410 1.96 -1.91 -19.55
N ALA A 411 1.10 -2.12 -20.52
CA ALA A 411 1.20 -1.50 -21.83
C ALA A 411 0.75 -0.03 -21.79
N SER A 412 1.38 0.79 -22.62
CA SER A 412 0.95 2.18 -22.83
C SER A 412 -0.38 2.24 -23.58
N VAL A 413 -1.08 3.36 -23.44
CA VAL A 413 -2.18 3.74 -24.32
C VAL A 413 -1.66 4.81 -25.27
N ALA A 414 -1.58 4.45 -26.54
CA ALA A 414 -1.12 5.30 -27.65
C ALA A 414 0.26 5.98 -27.37
N ASP A 415 1.16 5.30 -26.67
CA ASP A 415 2.47 5.82 -26.24
C ASP A 415 2.43 7.20 -25.55
N THR A 416 1.28 7.51 -24.97
CA THR A 416 0.97 8.80 -24.38
C THR A 416 0.57 8.68 -22.90
N VAL A 417 -0.26 7.67 -22.56
CA VAL A 417 -0.71 7.40 -21.19
C VAL A 417 -0.10 6.08 -20.70
N TRP A 418 0.58 6.15 -19.59
CA TRP A 418 1.24 5.02 -18.94
C TRP A 418 0.68 4.81 -17.54
N PHE A 419 0.63 3.57 -17.09
CA PHE A 419 0.23 3.24 -15.73
C PHE A 419 1.40 2.61 -14.97
N ALA A 420 1.51 2.94 -13.68
CA ALA A 420 2.46 2.34 -12.76
C ALA A 420 1.87 2.31 -11.34
N GLY A 421 2.42 1.47 -10.48
CA GLY A 421 1.98 1.32 -9.11
C GLY A 421 2.00 -0.12 -8.65
N GLU A 422 1.80 -0.36 -7.35
CA GLU A 422 1.86 -1.69 -6.75
C GLU A 422 0.92 -2.71 -7.41
N ALA A 423 -0.21 -2.22 -7.93
CA ALA A 423 -1.20 -3.05 -8.61
C ALA A 423 -0.66 -3.73 -9.87
N LEU A 424 0.37 -3.17 -10.52
CA LEU A 424 0.93 -3.68 -11.77
C LEU A 424 2.16 -4.57 -11.55
N SER A 425 2.75 -4.55 -10.36
CA SER A 425 3.88 -5.42 -10.05
C SER A 425 3.45 -6.89 -10.12
N ARG A 426 4.26 -7.72 -10.76
CA ARG A 426 3.98 -9.15 -10.94
C ARG A 426 4.53 -10.00 -9.80
N GLU A 427 5.61 -9.56 -9.19
CA GLU A 427 6.36 -10.32 -8.19
C GLU A 427 6.23 -9.72 -6.79
N GLN A 428 5.88 -8.43 -6.70
CA GLN A 428 5.79 -7.69 -5.45
C GLN A 428 4.53 -6.81 -5.38
N TRP A 429 3.39 -7.31 -5.87
CA TRP A 429 2.15 -6.53 -5.77
C TRP A 429 1.78 -6.25 -4.31
N GLY A 430 1.04 -5.16 -4.07
CA GLY A 430 0.69 -4.73 -2.72
C GLY A 430 1.85 -4.14 -1.91
N THR A 431 3.06 -4.05 -2.48
CA THR A 431 4.24 -3.56 -1.77
C THR A 431 4.75 -2.22 -2.28
N VAL A 432 5.44 -1.50 -1.41
CA VAL A 432 6.10 -0.22 -1.77
C VAL A 432 7.28 -0.46 -2.74
N GLY A 433 7.99 -1.60 -2.57
CA GLY A 433 9.07 -2.00 -3.47
C GLY A 433 8.58 -2.23 -4.89
N GLY A 434 7.49 -3.01 -5.04
CA GLY A 434 6.87 -3.25 -6.34
C GLY A 434 6.29 -1.99 -6.96
N ALA A 435 5.73 -1.08 -6.14
CA ALA A 435 5.29 0.23 -6.63
C ALA A 435 6.46 1.05 -7.20
N TYR A 436 7.58 1.13 -6.48
CA TYR A 436 8.78 1.85 -6.93
C TYR A 436 9.33 1.27 -8.23
N GLU A 437 9.46 -0.05 -8.31
CA GLU A 437 9.92 -0.78 -9.50
C GLU A 437 9.04 -0.49 -10.74
N GLU A 438 7.72 -0.52 -10.58
CA GLU A 438 6.79 -0.20 -11.67
C GLU A 438 6.89 1.27 -12.12
N GLY A 439 7.16 2.18 -11.19
CA GLY A 439 7.48 3.57 -11.53
C GLY A 439 8.74 3.70 -12.38
N VAL A 440 9.81 3.00 -12.00
CA VAL A 440 11.07 2.93 -12.76
C VAL A 440 10.81 2.36 -14.16
N ARG A 441 10.10 1.21 -14.25
CA ARG A 441 9.74 0.57 -15.54
C ARG A 441 9.00 1.52 -16.48
N ALA A 442 7.98 2.22 -15.96
CA ALA A 442 7.19 3.14 -16.78
C ALA A 442 8.04 4.32 -17.26
N ALA A 443 8.88 4.87 -16.40
CA ALA A 443 9.79 5.97 -16.73
C ALA A 443 10.81 5.58 -17.79
N GLU A 444 11.37 4.38 -17.70
CA GLU A 444 12.31 3.85 -18.71
C GLU A 444 11.65 3.72 -20.07
N ALA A 445 10.44 3.17 -20.11
CA ALA A 445 9.68 3.04 -21.34
C ALA A 445 9.31 4.40 -21.95
N VAL A 446 8.88 5.37 -21.14
CA VAL A 446 8.59 6.73 -21.59
C VAL A 446 9.85 7.43 -22.11
N SER A 447 10.99 7.30 -21.41
CA SER A 447 12.26 7.92 -21.83
C SER A 447 12.75 7.45 -23.18
N ALA A 448 12.36 6.23 -23.60
CA ALA A 448 12.75 5.70 -24.90
C ALA A 448 12.02 6.37 -26.08
N ILE A 449 10.91 7.04 -25.83
CA ILE A 449 10.06 7.67 -26.86
C ILE A 449 10.01 9.20 -26.75
N VAL A 450 10.34 9.76 -25.60
CA VAL A 450 10.44 11.22 -25.38
C VAL A 450 11.89 11.62 -25.61
N PRO A 451 12.22 12.43 -26.62
CA PRO A 451 13.57 12.88 -26.88
C PRO A 451 14.16 13.65 -25.71
N ASP A 452 15.47 13.49 -25.47
CA ASP A 452 16.19 14.31 -24.51
C ASP A 452 16.03 15.80 -24.85
N GLY A 453 15.58 16.61 -23.89
CA GLY A 453 15.38 18.06 -24.08
C GLY A 453 16.66 18.85 -24.46
N ALA A 454 17.82 18.17 -24.56
CA ALA A 454 19.07 18.72 -25.08
C ALA A 454 19.06 18.92 -26.59
N GLY A 455 18.27 18.11 -27.34
CA GLY A 455 18.24 18.19 -28.80
C GLY A 455 17.52 19.42 -29.40
N GLU A 456 16.57 20.02 -28.68
CA GLU A 456 15.88 21.23 -29.14
C GLU A 456 16.67 22.51 -28.85
N ARG A 457 17.51 22.53 -27.81
CA ARG A 457 18.35 23.69 -27.52
C ARG A 457 19.45 23.92 -28.56
N ILE A 458 19.88 22.88 -29.27
CA ILE A 458 20.91 22.99 -30.35
C ILE A 458 20.27 23.54 -31.65
N ARG A 459 18.98 23.32 -31.91
CA ARG A 459 18.30 23.80 -33.11
C ARG A 459 17.79 25.26 -33.00
N ALA A 460 17.55 25.76 -31.79
CA ALA A 460 17.12 27.14 -31.56
C ALA A 460 18.28 28.18 -31.51
N GLY A 461 19.53 27.73 -31.51
CA GLY A 461 20.73 28.58 -31.44
C GLY A 461 21.46 28.83 -32.79
N THR A 462 20.91 28.32 -33.90
CA THR A 462 21.50 28.48 -35.26
C THR A 462 20.48 29.02 -36.27
N GLY A 463 19.61 29.92 -35.84
CA GLY A 463 18.68 30.66 -36.71
C GLY A 463 18.92 32.18 -36.59
#